data_9615f84f3ffaddad66c25c246a2548f7
#
_entry.id   9615f84f3ffaddad66c25c246a2548f7
#
_cell.length_a   1.000
_cell.length_b   1.000
_cell.length_c   1.000
_cell.angle_alpha   90.00
_cell.angle_beta   90.00
_cell.angle_gamma   90.00
#
_symmetry.space_group_name_H-M   'P 1'
#
loop_
_entity.id
_entity.type
_entity.pdbx_description
1 polymer ?
#
loop_
_entity_poly.entity_id
_entity_poly.type
_entity_poly.pdbx_seq_one_letter_code
_entity_poly.pdbx_strand_id
1 'polypeptide(L)'
;MVFRQMIELFVFINPLDPECFKANQMIIEFAQERTEKVNIRFVTSVLSQKSLRQLHYAYLKKMQRDDNQIFNADFIASLAVQAATMQGKKRGMQFLMTLQSRLFEEGDSFSETLIIEEFIWNVTGIRRYIRMN
;
A
#
# COMPACT_ATOMS: atom_id res chain seq x y z
N MET A 1 36.58 10.96 -11.14
CA MET A 1 35.22 11.22 -10.64
C MET A 1 34.35 10.04 -11.00
N VAL A 2 33.85 9.29 -10.00
CA VAL A 2 33.00 8.15 -10.24
C VAL A 2 31.56 8.64 -10.21
N PHE A 3 30.86 8.58 -11.34
CA PHE A 3 29.44 8.88 -11.41
C PHE A 3 28.69 7.64 -10.93
N ARG A 4 27.99 7.75 -9.79
CA ARG A 4 27.08 6.71 -9.37
C ARG A 4 25.86 6.73 -10.28
N GLN A 5 25.62 5.64 -10.98
CA GLN A 5 24.39 5.47 -11.71
C GLN A 5 23.22 5.42 -10.74
N MET A 6 22.17 6.15 -11.05
CA MET A 6 20.92 6.12 -10.30
C MET A 6 19.89 5.38 -11.14
N ILE A 7 19.25 4.41 -10.52
CA ILE A 7 18.15 3.66 -11.14
C ILE A 7 16.85 4.23 -10.60
N GLU A 8 15.94 4.62 -11.47
CA GLU A 8 14.59 5.03 -11.10
C GLU A 8 13.62 3.95 -11.50
N LEU A 9 12.82 3.49 -10.52
CA LEU A 9 11.78 2.51 -10.72
C LEU A 9 10.42 3.14 -10.44
N PHE A 10 9.53 3.04 -11.40
CA PHE A 10 8.12 3.39 -11.22
C PHE A 10 7.34 2.08 -11.06
N VAL A 11 6.73 1.89 -9.91
CA VAL A 11 6.03 0.66 -9.57
C VAL A 11 4.55 0.97 -9.47
N PHE A 12 3.77 0.45 -10.41
CA PHE A 12 2.32 0.62 -10.41
C PHE A 12 1.72 -0.46 -9.52
N ILE A 13 1.01 -0.03 -8.49
CA ILE A 13 0.49 -0.94 -7.47
C ILE A 13 -0.97 -0.65 -7.17
N ASN A 14 -1.64 -1.70 -6.71
CA ASN A 14 -2.88 -1.57 -5.95
C ASN A 14 -2.57 -1.96 -4.50
N PRO A 15 -2.81 -1.07 -3.50
CA PRO A 15 -2.45 -1.36 -2.12
C PRO A 15 -3.16 -2.56 -1.51
N LEU A 16 -4.33 -2.94 -2.05
CA LEU A 16 -5.12 -4.05 -1.54
C LEU A 16 -4.89 -5.36 -2.29
N ASP A 17 -3.91 -5.40 -3.20
CA ASP A 17 -3.58 -6.60 -3.96
C ASP A 17 -2.44 -7.36 -3.26
N PRO A 18 -2.68 -8.60 -2.79
CA PRO A 18 -1.64 -9.39 -2.13
C PRO A 18 -0.45 -9.71 -3.05
N GLU A 19 -0.66 -9.83 -4.36
CA GLU A 19 0.44 -10.03 -5.29
C GLU A 19 1.33 -8.79 -5.39
N CYS A 20 0.75 -7.59 -5.30
CA CYS A 20 1.52 -6.36 -5.21
C CYS A 20 2.36 -6.31 -3.94
N PHE A 21 1.85 -6.82 -2.82
CA PHE A 21 2.62 -6.89 -1.58
C PHE A 21 3.86 -7.74 -1.73
N LYS A 22 3.73 -8.93 -2.30
CA LYS A 22 4.87 -9.83 -2.56
C LYS A 22 5.87 -9.18 -3.51
N ALA A 23 5.38 -8.58 -4.59
CA ALA A 23 6.24 -7.91 -5.57
C ALA A 23 7.00 -6.75 -4.93
N ASN A 24 6.36 -5.96 -4.08
CA ASN A 24 7.00 -4.84 -3.39
C ASN A 24 8.13 -5.30 -2.48
N GLN A 25 7.94 -6.40 -1.76
CA GLN A 25 9.00 -6.96 -0.92
C GLN A 25 10.22 -7.35 -1.75
N MET A 26 10.00 -7.98 -2.90
CA MET A 26 11.08 -8.36 -3.81
C MET A 26 11.81 -7.14 -4.37
N ILE A 27 11.08 -6.09 -4.72
CA ILE A 27 11.65 -4.85 -5.26
C ILE A 27 12.53 -4.16 -4.20
N ILE A 28 12.07 -4.11 -2.96
CA ILE A 28 12.82 -3.50 -1.87
C ILE A 28 14.10 -4.29 -1.58
N GLU A 29 14.04 -5.61 -1.56
CA GLU A 29 15.21 -6.47 -1.41
C GLU A 29 16.21 -6.24 -2.54
N PHE A 30 15.73 -6.18 -3.78
CA PHE A 30 16.56 -5.86 -4.94
C PHE A 30 17.29 -4.53 -4.75
N ALA A 31 16.58 -3.50 -4.32
CA ALA A 31 17.15 -2.17 -4.13
C ALA A 31 18.23 -2.16 -3.04
N GLN A 32 18.01 -2.93 -1.96
CA GLN A 32 18.97 -3.01 -0.85
C GLN A 32 20.26 -3.74 -1.21
N GLU A 33 20.19 -4.67 -2.15
CA GLU A 33 21.33 -5.47 -2.58
C GLU A 33 22.20 -4.79 -3.64
N ARG A 34 21.72 -3.69 -4.22
CA ARG A 34 22.44 -3.00 -5.28
C ARG A 34 23.38 -1.94 -4.72
N THR A 35 24.52 -1.79 -5.42
CA THR A 35 25.48 -0.72 -5.10
C THR A 35 25.05 0.62 -5.67
N GLU A 36 24.27 0.62 -6.75
CA GLU A 36 23.71 1.83 -7.34
C GLU A 36 22.59 2.37 -6.46
N LYS A 37 22.39 3.67 -6.49
CA LYS A 37 21.25 4.27 -5.81
C LYS A 37 19.96 3.92 -6.57
N VAL A 38 19.04 3.24 -5.91
CA VAL A 38 17.73 2.90 -6.47
C VAL A 38 16.68 3.81 -5.85
N ASN A 39 16.00 4.56 -6.70
CA ASN A 39 14.92 5.44 -6.32
C ASN A 39 13.60 4.80 -6.74
N ILE A 40 12.78 4.40 -5.77
CA ILE A 40 11.51 3.72 -6.03
C ILE A 40 10.37 4.71 -5.86
N ARG A 41 9.52 4.82 -6.88
CA ARG A 41 8.28 5.60 -6.84
C ARG A 41 7.10 4.67 -7.01
N PHE A 42 6.25 4.61 -6.00
CA PHE A 42 5.01 3.86 -6.07
C PHE A 42 3.91 4.73 -6.65
N VAL A 43 3.26 4.22 -7.69
CA VAL A 43 2.12 4.87 -8.32
C VAL A 43 0.91 3.99 -8.06
N THR A 44 -0.02 4.50 -7.26
CA THR A 44 -1.24 3.75 -6.95
C THR A 44 -2.25 3.91 -8.07
N SER A 45 -2.95 2.82 -8.37
CA SER A 45 -4.07 2.83 -9.32
C SER A 45 -5.30 2.25 -8.67
N VAL A 46 -6.43 2.92 -8.89
CA VAL A 46 -7.73 2.42 -8.46
C VAL A 46 -8.25 1.48 -9.54
N LEU A 47 -8.50 0.23 -9.18
CA LEU A 47 -9.06 -0.75 -10.09
C LEU A 47 -10.57 -0.59 -10.19
N SER A 48 -11.14 -0.97 -11.34
CA SER A 48 -12.60 -1.07 -11.45
C SER A 48 -13.11 -2.19 -10.54
N GLN A 49 -14.39 -2.13 -10.17
CA GLN A 49 -15.02 -3.20 -9.40
C GLN A 49 -14.85 -4.56 -10.05
N LYS A 50 -14.97 -4.61 -11.37
CA LYS A 50 -14.79 -5.85 -12.12
C LYS A 50 -13.36 -6.39 -11.99
N SER A 51 -12.37 -5.54 -12.11
CA SER A 51 -10.96 -5.94 -11.98
C SER A 51 -10.64 -6.39 -10.56
N LEU A 52 -11.17 -5.71 -9.55
CA LEU A 52 -11.03 -6.11 -8.16
C LEU A 52 -11.63 -7.50 -7.91
N ARG A 53 -12.81 -7.78 -8.45
CA ARG A 53 -13.43 -9.11 -8.34
C ARG A 53 -12.54 -10.20 -8.92
N GLN A 54 -11.96 -9.95 -10.10
CA GLN A 54 -11.11 -10.94 -10.75
C GLN A 54 -9.83 -11.22 -9.97
N LEU A 55 -9.18 -10.16 -9.49
CA LEU A 55 -7.91 -10.27 -8.77
C LEU A 55 -8.07 -10.80 -7.35
N HIS A 56 -9.18 -10.45 -6.70
CA HIS A 56 -9.37 -10.72 -5.29
C HIS A 56 -10.54 -11.65 -5.00
N TYR A 57 -11.12 -12.28 -6.01
CA TYR A 57 -12.34 -13.07 -5.83
C TYR A 57 -12.23 -14.08 -4.69
N ALA A 58 -11.16 -14.85 -4.66
CA ALA A 58 -10.95 -15.84 -3.60
C ALA A 58 -10.76 -15.18 -2.23
N TYR A 59 -10.07 -14.04 -2.20
CA TYR A 59 -9.81 -13.30 -0.97
C TYR A 59 -11.09 -12.62 -0.45
N LEU A 60 -11.86 -12.00 -1.36
CA LEU A 60 -13.13 -11.35 -1.05
C LEU A 60 -14.14 -12.32 -0.49
N LYS A 61 -14.24 -13.51 -1.10
CA LYS A 61 -15.13 -14.57 -0.65
C LYS A 61 -14.77 -15.02 0.77
N LYS A 62 -13.49 -15.09 1.07
CA LYS A 62 -13.00 -15.46 2.41
C LYS A 62 -13.31 -14.38 3.45
N MET A 63 -13.33 -13.11 3.06
CA MET A 63 -13.58 -11.98 3.95
C MET A 63 -15.05 -11.62 4.09
N GLN A 64 -15.96 -12.21 3.30
CA GLN A 64 -17.40 -11.99 3.31
C GLN A 64 -17.79 -10.51 3.18
N ARG A 65 -17.05 -9.74 2.39
CA ARG A 65 -17.34 -8.33 2.17
C ARG A 65 -18.00 -8.10 0.83
N ASP A 66 -18.88 -7.09 0.77
CA ASP A 66 -19.49 -6.74 -0.50
C ASP A 66 -18.51 -5.94 -1.39
N ASP A 67 -18.80 -5.91 -2.69
CA ASP A 67 -17.93 -5.29 -3.68
C ASP A 67 -17.78 -3.78 -3.49
N ASN A 68 -18.83 -3.11 -3.01
CA ASN A 68 -18.78 -1.66 -2.79
C ASN A 68 -17.88 -1.30 -1.62
N GLN A 69 -17.91 -2.07 -0.54
CA GLN A 69 -17.03 -1.85 0.60
C GLN A 69 -15.56 -2.00 0.19
N ILE A 70 -15.26 -2.97 -0.63
CA ILE A 70 -13.90 -3.22 -1.08
C ILE A 70 -13.45 -2.16 -2.06
N PHE A 71 -14.32 -1.75 -2.99
CA PHE A 71 -14.01 -0.68 -3.92
C PHE A 71 -13.74 0.63 -3.18
N ASN A 72 -14.54 0.96 -2.17
CA ASN A 72 -14.35 2.16 -1.36
C ASN A 72 -13.03 2.09 -0.58
N ALA A 73 -12.72 0.94 0.02
CA ALA A 73 -11.47 0.74 0.73
C ALA A 73 -10.27 0.88 -0.21
N ASP A 74 -10.35 0.33 -1.42
CA ASP A 74 -9.31 0.44 -2.43
C ASP A 74 -9.07 1.90 -2.83
N PHE A 75 -10.13 2.64 -3.07
CA PHE A 75 -10.06 4.05 -3.41
C PHE A 75 -9.40 4.87 -2.28
N ILE A 76 -9.84 4.66 -1.04
CA ILE A 76 -9.29 5.35 0.13
C ILE A 76 -7.83 4.96 0.36
N ALA A 77 -7.48 3.69 0.20
CA ALA A 77 -6.10 3.23 0.35
C ALA A 77 -5.18 3.89 -0.68
N SER A 78 -5.62 3.97 -1.94
CA SER A 78 -4.84 4.60 -3.00
C SER A 78 -4.63 6.09 -2.76
N LEU A 79 -5.67 6.80 -2.32
CA LEU A 79 -5.57 8.20 -1.95
C LEU A 79 -4.64 8.41 -0.74
N ALA A 80 -4.73 7.54 0.26
CA ALA A 80 -3.92 7.64 1.46
C ALA A 80 -2.43 7.43 1.16
N VAL A 81 -2.10 6.49 0.29
CA VAL A 81 -0.71 6.27 -0.15
C VAL A 81 -0.18 7.50 -0.88
N GLN A 82 -0.97 8.09 -1.78
CA GLN A 82 -0.58 9.30 -2.48
C GLN A 82 -0.38 10.47 -1.52
N ALA A 83 -1.29 10.65 -0.58
CA ALA A 83 -1.20 11.72 0.43
C ALA A 83 0.04 11.54 1.32
N ALA A 84 0.35 10.32 1.74
CA ALA A 84 1.56 10.02 2.50
C ALA A 84 2.82 10.32 1.69
N THR A 85 2.80 9.99 0.41
CA THR A 85 3.93 10.25 -0.50
C THR A 85 4.18 11.73 -0.71
N MET A 86 3.14 12.56 -0.64
CA MET A 86 3.29 14.01 -0.70
C MET A 86 4.09 14.58 0.47
N GLN A 87 4.18 13.86 1.58
CA GLN A 87 5.00 14.25 2.72
C GLN A 87 6.44 13.73 2.64
N GLY A 88 6.75 13.02 1.57
CA GLY A 88 8.06 12.45 1.29
C GLY A 88 7.94 10.99 0.82
N LYS A 89 8.81 10.60 -0.10
CA LYS A 89 8.82 9.24 -0.67
C LYS A 89 8.98 8.17 0.40
N LYS A 90 9.83 8.43 1.39
CA LYS A 90 10.10 7.49 2.47
C LYS A 90 8.84 7.27 3.33
N ARG A 91 8.10 8.34 3.62
CA ARG A 91 6.84 8.22 4.36
C ARG A 91 5.77 7.48 3.59
N GLY A 92 5.66 7.75 2.29
CA GLY A 92 4.74 7.03 1.42
C GLY A 92 5.04 5.53 1.39
N MET A 93 6.29 5.16 1.24
CA MET A 93 6.71 3.77 1.25
C MET A 93 6.46 3.10 2.60
N GLN A 94 6.77 3.77 3.70
CA GLN A 94 6.52 3.26 5.04
C GLN A 94 5.04 3.02 5.29
N PHE A 95 4.20 3.97 4.90
CA PHE A 95 2.75 3.81 5.02
C PHE A 95 2.24 2.62 4.22
N LEU A 96 2.64 2.53 2.95
CA LEU A 96 2.23 1.42 2.08
C LEU A 96 2.64 0.07 2.68
N MET A 97 3.88 -0.06 3.10
CA MET A 97 4.40 -1.33 3.63
C MET A 97 3.72 -1.71 4.94
N THR A 98 3.48 -0.74 5.83
CA THR A 98 2.79 -1.00 7.09
C THR A 98 1.34 -1.40 6.85
N LEU A 99 0.65 -0.71 5.95
CA LEU A 99 -0.73 -1.05 5.60
C LEU A 99 -0.82 -2.47 5.03
N GLN A 100 0.04 -2.80 4.08
CA GLN A 100 0.05 -4.13 3.46
C GLN A 100 0.41 -5.23 4.48
N SER A 101 1.33 -4.97 5.38
CA SER A 101 1.68 -5.90 6.44
C SER A 101 0.49 -6.20 7.36
N ARG A 102 -0.25 -5.18 7.76
CA ARG A 102 -1.46 -5.37 8.57
C ARG A 102 -2.51 -6.19 7.85
N LEU A 103 -2.70 -5.94 6.57
CA LEU A 103 -3.72 -6.63 5.79
C LEU A 103 -3.35 -8.07 5.45
N PHE A 104 -2.10 -8.30 5.06
CA PHE A 104 -1.71 -9.59 4.48
C PHE A 104 -0.89 -10.47 5.40
N GLU A 105 -0.16 -9.92 6.36
CA GLU A 105 0.59 -10.68 7.35
C GLU A 105 -0.18 -10.84 8.66
N GLU A 106 -0.79 -9.77 9.15
CA GLU A 106 -1.53 -9.81 10.42
C GLU A 106 -2.99 -10.23 10.24
N GLY A 107 -3.50 -10.20 9.02
CA GLY A 107 -4.85 -10.65 8.71
C GLY A 107 -5.95 -9.68 9.11
N ASP A 108 -5.63 -8.38 9.28
CA ASP A 108 -6.63 -7.37 9.59
C ASP A 108 -7.61 -7.19 8.44
N SER A 109 -8.83 -6.79 8.76
CA SER A 109 -9.89 -6.60 7.77
C SER A 109 -9.64 -5.39 6.88
N PHE A 110 -9.98 -5.51 5.59
CA PHE A 110 -10.07 -4.34 4.72
C PHE A 110 -11.19 -3.43 5.21
N SER A 111 -10.83 -2.29 5.77
CA SER A 111 -11.82 -1.29 6.18
C SER A 111 -11.24 0.10 5.99
N GLU A 112 -12.12 1.06 5.71
CA GLU A 112 -11.72 2.46 5.61
C GLU A 112 -11.15 2.95 6.94
N THR A 113 -11.71 2.50 8.06
CA THR A 113 -11.27 2.86 9.39
C THR A 113 -9.81 2.46 9.64
N LEU A 114 -9.45 1.24 9.28
CA LEU A 114 -8.08 0.76 9.43
C LEU A 114 -7.10 1.59 8.60
N ILE A 115 -7.48 1.89 7.36
CA ILE A 115 -6.63 2.66 6.44
C ILE A 115 -6.41 4.08 6.98
N ILE A 116 -7.48 4.72 7.43
CA ILE A 116 -7.41 6.08 7.99
C ILE A 116 -6.58 6.09 9.27
N GLU A 117 -6.76 5.11 10.14
CA GLU A 117 -6.01 4.97 11.39
C GLU A 117 -4.50 4.85 11.12
N GLU A 118 -4.11 3.99 10.18
CA GLU A 118 -2.70 3.84 9.80
C GLU A 118 -2.15 5.12 9.16
N PHE A 119 -2.95 5.80 8.35
CA PHE A 119 -2.55 7.05 7.75
C PHE A 119 -2.27 8.12 8.82
N ILE A 120 -3.16 8.26 9.81
CA ILE A 120 -2.98 9.22 10.90
C ILE A 120 -1.73 8.87 11.70
N TRP A 121 -1.52 7.60 12.01
CA TRP A 121 -0.31 7.14 12.69
C TRP A 121 0.97 7.51 11.93
N ASN A 122 0.97 7.27 10.62
CA ASN A 122 2.12 7.55 9.77
C ASN A 122 2.45 9.06 9.75
N VAL A 123 1.42 9.89 9.69
CA VAL A 123 1.56 11.36 9.58
C VAL A 123 1.91 11.99 10.93
N THR A 124 1.29 11.55 12.00
CA THR A 124 1.40 12.21 13.32
C THR A 124 2.32 11.49 14.28
N GLY A 125 2.60 10.21 14.05
CA GLY A 125 3.31 9.37 15.00
C GLY A 125 2.52 9.04 16.26
N ILE A 126 1.21 9.30 16.27
CA ILE A 126 0.34 9.10 17.42
C ILE A 126 -0.63 7.97 17.12
N ARG A 127 -0.50 6.86 17.88
CA ARG A 127 -1.51 5.79 17.85
C ARG A 127 -2.60 6.12 18.85
N ARG A 128 -3.63 6.75 18.38
CA ARG A 128 -4.85 6.87 19.14
C ARG A 128 -5.84 5.85 18.61
N TYR A 129 -6.43 5.10 19.53
CA TYR A 129 -7.58 4.29 19.18
C TYR A 129 -8.72 5.23 18.82
N ILE A 130 -8.98 5.37 17.53
CA ILE A 130 -10.20 6.01 17.10
C ILE A 130 -11.30 4.97 17.34
N ARG A 131 -11.96 5.07 18.50
CA ARG A 131 -13.19 4.34 18.72
C ARG A 131 -14.26 4.99 17.86
N MET A 132 -14.51 4.38 16.73
CA MET A 132 -15.72 4.67 16.01
C MET A 132 -16.83 3.78 16.58
N ASN A 133 -17.67 4.37 17.37
CA ASN A 133 -18.91 3.72 17.80
C ASN A 133 -19.87 3.67 16.61
#